data_8b1484eb78f4b9cad721e9b064f81962
#
_entry.id   8b1484eb78f4b9cad721e9b064f81962
#
_cell.length_a   1.000
_cell.length_b   1.000
_cell.length_c   1.000
_cell.angle_alpha   90.00
_cell.angle_beta   90.00
_cell.angle_gamma   90.00
#
_symmetry.space_group_name_H-M   'P 1'
#
loop_
_entity.id
_entity.type
_entity.pdbx_description
1 polymer ?
#
loop_
_entity_poly.entity_id
_entity_poly.type
_entity_poly.pdbx_seq_one_letter_code
_entity_poly.pdbx_strand_id
1 'polypeptide(L)'
;MSAWSVSTESFTQKDVEMISEDFVQTITGYQNKTNNKQVRAKSNDQDDNTVDSLFFANRMASIFPEIKEDVRIEKECYSQFRGAMFTKEKVLPLINDLLSSGKNKNKAQKLFKVISELYENGNLDVRSIITMVILNGIKGEKEINLAEQMVSDKLKKAWQAASKYKGKKVKPEKIKKKSNFLSKTLLDN
;
A
#
# COMPACT_ATOMS: atom_id res chain seq x y z
N MET A 1 41.74 -40.62 -19.99
CA MET A 1 41.40 -39.31 -20.61
C MET A 1 40.02 -39.42 -21.23
N SER A 2 39.00 -38.94 -20.54
CA SER A 2 37.63 -39.00 -21.02
C SER A 2 37.30 -37.66 -21.70
N ALA A 3 37.05 -37.73 -23.01
CA ALA A 3 36.67 -36.60 -23.81
C ALA A 3 35.19 -36.22 -23.48
N TRP A 4 34.95 -35.03 -23.02
CA TRP A 4 33.63 -34.44 -22.91
C TRP A 4 33.17 -34.04 -24.31
N SER A 5 32.18 -34.73 -24.86
CA SER A 5 31.49 -34.30 -26.08
C SER A 5 30.47 -33.25 -25.68
N VAL A 6 30.74 -31.99 -26.02
CA VAL A 6 29.77 -30.93 -25.98
C VAL A 6 28.80 -31.15 -27.14
N SER A 7 27.56 -31.53 -26.87
CA SER A 7 26.52 -31.56 -27.90
C SER A 7 26.21 -30.11 -28.26
N THR A 8 26.59 -29.70 -29.45
CA THR A 8 26.14 -28.45 -30.07
C THR A 8 24.71 -28.65 -30.51
N GLU A 9 23.74 -28.40 -29.61
CA GLU A 9 22.35 -28.20 -30.00
C GLU A 9 22.29 -26.90 -30.79
N SER A 10 22.04 -27.02 -32.10
CA SER A 10 21.86 -25.87 -32.97
C SER A 10 20.53 -25.20 -32.64
N PHE A 11 20.56 -23.96 -32.17
CA PHE A 11 19.36 -23.13 -32.00
C PHE A 11 18.61 -23.03 -33.32
N THR A 12 17.31 -23.28 -33.27
CA THR A 12 16.44 -23.11 -34.42
C THR A 12 16.08 -21.61 -34.59
N GLN A 13 15.70 -21.24 -35.80
CA GLN A 13 15.29 -19.86 -36.06
C GLN A 13 14.16 -19.38 -35.14
N LYS A 14 13.27 -20.30 -34.74
CA LYS A 14 12.20 -20.03 -33.75
C LYS A 14 12.75 -19.74 -32.36
N ASP A 15 13.81 -20.40 -31.94
CA ASP A 15 14.44 -20.15 -30.64
C ASP A 15 15.08 -18.74 -30.60
N VAL A 16 15.69 -18.33 -31.71
CA VAL A 16 16.28 -16.98 -31.85
C VAL A 16 15.19 -15.90 -31.83
N GLU A 17 14.06 -16.13 -32.53
CA GLU A 17 12.93 -15.19 -32.51
C GLU A 17 12.31 -15.08 -31.12
N MET A 18 12.11 -16.20 -30.44
CA MET A 18 11.54 -16.22 -29.09
C MET A 18 12.46 -15.51 -28.06
N ILE A 19 13.77 -15.73 -28.14
CA ILE A 19 14.75 -15.05 -27.28
C ILE A 19 14.79 -13.55 -27.59
N SER A 20 14.72 -13.17 -28.86
CA SER A 20 14.72 -11.75 -29.26
C SER A 20 13.47 -11.02 -28.82
N GLU A 21 12.28 -11.64 -28.88
CA GLU A 21 11.03 -11.08 -28.40
C GLU A 21 11.05 -10.90 -26.88
N ASP A 22 11.52 -11.88 -26.12
CA ASP A 22 11.62 -11.82 -24.67
C ASP A 22 12.61 -10.73 -24.22
N PHE A 23 13.72 -10.59 -24.95
CA PHE A 23 14.70 -9.54 -24.71
C PHE A 23 14.16 -8.14 -24.99
N VAL A 24 13.44 -7.96 -26.10
CA VAL A 24 12.78 -6.68 -26.44
C VAL A 24 11.70 -6.34 -25.41
N GLN A 25 10.90 -7.31 -24.95
CA GLN A 25 9.91 -7.11 -23.92
C GLN A 25 10.54 -6.71 -22.56
N THR A 26 11.68 -7.33 -22.22
CA THR A 26 12.39 -7.01 -20.99
C THR A 26 13.00 -5.61 -21.01
N ILE A 27 13.55 -5.15 -22.15
CA ILE A 27 14.19 -3.83 -22.26
C ILE A 27 13.16 -2.71 -22.41
N THR A 28 12.11 -2.94 -23.19
CA THR A 28 11.13 -1.88 -23.49
C THR A 28 10.08 -1.69 -22.38
N GLY A 29 10.03 -2.58 -21.38
CA GLY A 29 9.03 -2.54 -20.31
C GLY A 29 7.60 -2.69 -20.83
N TYR A 30 7.43 -3.16 -22.05
CA TYR A 30 6.13 -3.35 -22.67
C TYR A 30 5.50 -4.63 -22.12
N GLN A 31 4.89 -4.50 -20.96
CA GLN A 31 4.00 -5.55 -20.47
C GLN A 31 2.75 -5.54 -21.35
N ASN A 32 2.69 -6.46 -22.30
CA ASN A 32 1.42 -6.85 -22.88
C ASN A 32 0.47 -7.15 -21.71
N LYS A 33 -0.66 -6.42 -21.65
CA LYS A 33 -1.79 -6.76 -20.78
C LYS A 33 -2.35 -8.11 -21.22
N THR A 34 -1.62 -9.18 -20.94
CA THR A 34 -2.23 -10.49 -20.91
C THR A 34 -3.23 -10.46 -19.78
N ASN A 35 -4.49 -10.68 -20.13
CA ASN A 35 -5.63 -10.84 -19.25
C ASN A 35 -5.35 -11.96 -18.23
N ASN A 36 -4.53 -11.71 -17.23
CA ASN A 36 -4.55 -12.46 -16.01
C ASN A 36 -5.82 -12.03 -15.26
N LYS A 37 -6.92 -12.70 -15.56
CA LYS A 37 -8.03 -12.85 -14.63
C LYS A 37 -7.46 -13.50 -13.37
N GLN A 38 -6.82 -12.70 -12.52
CA GLN A 38 -6.67 -13.08 -11.13
C GLN A 38 -8.07 -13.31 -10.60
N VAL A 39 -8.34 -14.54 -10.22
CA VAL A 39 -9.53 -14.91 -9.47
C VAL A 39 -9.48 -14.09 -8.18
N ARG A 40 -10.08 -12.90 -8.25
CA ARG A 40 -10.36 -12.09 -7.05
C ARG A 40 -11.31 -12.93 -6.22
N ALA A 41 -10.88 -13.32 -5.03
CA ALA A 41 -11.81 -13.79 -4.04
C ALA A 41 -12.91 -12.72 -3.96
N LYS A 42 -14.15 -13.09 -4.32
CA LYS A 42 -15.32 -12.23 -4.26
C LYS A 42 -15.53 -11.86 -2.80
N SER A 43 -15.08 -10.68 -2.40
CA SER A 43 -15.72 -9.96 -1.31
C SER A 43 -17.01 -9.38 -1.90
N ASN A 44 -18.14 -9.81 -1.36
CA ASN A 44 -19.48 -9.44 -1.78
C ASN A 44 -19.83 -8.00 -1.35
N ASP A 45 -19.09 -7.00 -1.84
CA ASP A 45 -19.49 -5.59 -1.78
C ASP A 45 -18.77 -4.88 -2.95
N GLN A 46 -19.32 -5.07 -4.14
CA GLN A 46 -18.90 -4.34 -5.33
C GLN A 46 -19.65 -3.00 -5.38
N ASP A 47 -19.02 -2.00 -4.79
CA ASP A 47 -19.10 -0.65 -5.32
C ASP A 47 -17.81 -0.42 -6.11
N ASP A 48 -17.83 -0.64 -7.41
CA ASP A 48 -16.65 -0.67 -8.32
C ASP A 48 -15.91 0.67 -8.41
N ASN A 49 -16.35 1.69 -7.65
CA ASN A 49 -15.82 3.04 -7.68
C ASN A 49 -15.30 3.53 -6.32
N THR A 50 -15.17 2.66 -5.32
CA THR A 50 -14.70 3.06 -4.00
C THR A 50 -13.18 3.00 -3.87
N VAL A 51 -12.62 4.01 -3.21
CA VAL A 51 -11.19 4.11 -2.90
C VAL A 51 -10.77 2.96 -1.97
N ASP A 52 -9.77 2.18 -2.39
CA ASP A 52 -9.19 1.10 -1.61
C ASP A 52 -7.99 1.55 -0.75
N SER A 53 -7.46 0.64 0.08
CA SER A 53 -6.35 0.93 0.99
C SER A 53 -5.01 1.21 0.28
N LEU A 54 -4.79 0.67 -0.94
CA LEU A 54 -3.60 0.97 -1.73
C LEU A 54 -3.68 2.39 -2.33
N PHE A 55 -4.85 2.77 -2.84
CA PHE A 55 -5.08 4.14 -3.30
C PHE A 55 -4.90 5.13 -2.15
N PHE A 56 -5.46 4.82 -0.97
CA PHE A 56 -5.25 5.61 0.24
C PHE A 56 -3.75 5.81 0.54
N ALA A 57 -2.95 4.74 0.54
CA ALA A 57 -1.52 4.81 0.81
C ALA A 57 -0.78 5.66 -0.23
N ASN A 58 -1.11 5.56 -1.52
CA ASN A 58 -0.55 6.40 -2.57
C ASN A 58 -0.90 7.90 -2.39
N ARG A 59 -2.12 8.20 -1.92
CA ARG A 59 -2.50 9.59 -1.58
C ARG A 59 -1.72 10.11 -0.38
N MET A 60 -1.46 9.26 0.63
CA MET A 60 -0.58 9.64 1.75
C MET A 60 0.87 9.86 1.28
N ALA A 61 1.39 9.04 0.37
CA ALA A 61 2.71 9.21 -0.22
C ALA A 61 2.86 10.50 -1.06
N SER A 62 1.76 11.06 -1.56
CA SER A 62 1.75 12.38 -2.21
C SER A 62 1.93 13.54 -1.21
N ILE A 63 1.58 13.33 0.06
CA ILE A 63 1.74 14.31 1.14
C ILE A 63 3.05 14.08 1.90
N PHE A 64 3.44 12.82 2.05
CA PHE A 64 4.65 12.34 2.71
C PHE A 64 5.49 11.53 1.71
N PRO A 65 6.29 12.20 0.84
CA PRO A 65 7.06 11.52 -0.19
C PRO A 65 8.03 10.44 0.33
N GLU A 66 8.43 10.56 1.60
CA GLU A 66 9.31 9.64 2.31
C GLU A 66 8.79 8.21 2.38
N ILE A 67 7.46 8.00 2.36
CA ILE A 67 6.86 6.65 2.41
C ILE A 67 6.62 6.04 1.02
N LYS A 68 6.98 6.72 -0.06
CA LYS A 68 6.69 6.24 -1.42
C LYS A 68 7.31 4.88 -1.72
N GLU A 69 8.56 4.72 -1.29
CA GLU A 69 9.28 3.45 -1.45
C GLU A 69 8.70 2.36 -0.54
N ASP A 70 8.29 2.70 0.68
CA ASP A 70 7.63 1.75 1.58
C ASP A 70 6.32 1.21 0.98
N VAL A 71 5.52 2.05 0.29
CA VAL A 71 4.31 1.60 -0.41
C VAL A 71 4.64 0.60 -1.50
N ARG A 72 5.73 0.83 -2.26
CA ARG A 72 6.19 -0.07 -3.31
C ARG A 72 6.60 -1.43 -2.72
N ILE A 73 7.45 -1.39 -1.69
CA ILE A 73 7.94 -2.60 -1.00
C ILE A 73 6.77 -3.40 -0.42
N GLU A 74 5.83 -2.73 0.26
CA GLU A 74 4.67 -3.40 0.86
C GLU A 74 3.82 -4.13 -0.19
N LYS A 75 3.59 -3.49 -1.35
CA LYS A 75 2.87 -4.09 -2.49
C LYS A 75 3.61 -5.29 -3.09
N GLU A 76 4.93 -5.27 -3.13
CA GLU A 76 5.75 -6.35 -3.67
C GLU A 76 5.86 -7.52 -2.70
N CYS A 77 6.01 -7.24 -1.40
CA CYS A 77 6.24 -8.27 -0.38
C CYS A 77 4.99 -9.08 -0.02
N TYR A 78 3.79 -8.53 -0.20
CA TYR A 78 2.56 -9.17 0.23
C TYR A 78 1.60 -9.41 -0.93
N SER A 79 0.80 -10.49 -0.83
CA SER A 79 -0.20 -10.84 -1.85
C SER A 79 -1.34 -9.81 -1.93
N GLN A 80 -1.57 -9.10 -0.82
CA GLN A 80 -2.54 -8.01 -0.70
C GLN A 80 -1.94 -6.91 0.18
N PHE A 81 -2.25 -5.65 -0.11
CA PHE A 81 -1.75 -4.51 0.65
C PHE A 81 -2.32 -4.50 2.07
N ARG A 82 -1.45 -4.42 3.08
CA ARG A 82 -1.82 -4.42 4.50
C ARG A 82 -2.10 -3.00 5.00
N GLY A 83 -3.21 -2.42 4.56
CA GLY A 83 -3.52 -1.01 4.76
C GLY A 83 -3.49 -0.53 6.20
N ALA A 84 -4.07 -1.28 7.14
CA ALA A 84 -4.10 -0.91 8.56
C ALA A 84 -2.71 -0.96 9.21
N MET A 85 -1.94 -2.02 8.95
CA MET A 85 -0.58 -2.14 9.48
C MET A 85 0.37 -1.12 8.87
N PHE A 86 0.34 -0.96 7.54
CA PHE A 86 1.12 0.05 6.84
C PHE A 86 0.85 1.46 7.39
N THR A 87 -0.43 1.81 7.54
CA THR A 87 -0.81 3.12 8.07
C THR A 87 -0.31 3.33 9.49
N LYS A 88 -0.44 2.31 10.35
CA LYS A 88 0.03 2.37 11.74
C LYS A 88 1.54 2.54 11.84
N GLU A 89 2.30 1.83 11.01
CA GLU A 89 3.77 1.76 11.10
C GLU A 89 4.45 2.91 10.37
N LYS A 90 3.89 3.36 9.24
CA LYS A 90 4.54 4.34 8.35
C LYS A 90 3.86 5.70 8.32
N VAL A 91 2.54 5.76 8.27
CA VAL A 91 1.81 7.03 8.09
C VAL A 91 1.54 7.73 9.43
N LEU A 92 1.07 6.99 10.44
CA LEU A 92 0.68 7.56 11.73
C LEU A 92 1.82 8.28 12.46
N PRO A 93 3.07 7.78 12.49
CA PRO A 93 4.19 8.50 13.08
C PRO A 93 4.40 9.89 12.43
N LEU A 94 4.35 9.97 11.10
CA LEU A 94 4.52 11.21 10.35
C LEU A 94 3.40 12.22 10.62
N ILE A 95 2.17 11.73 10.79
CA ILE A 95 1.04 12.58 11.18
C ILE A 95 1.26 13.16 12.59
N ASN A 96 1.66 12.33 13.55
CA ASN A 96 1.95 12.79 14.90
C ASN A 96 3.10 13.80 14.93
N ASP A 97 4.18 13.57 14.18
CA ASP A 97 5.30 14.49 14.07
C ASP A 97 4.90 15.82 13.41
N LEU A 98 4.05 15.78 12.38
CA LEU A 98 3.54 16.97 11.73
C LEU A 98 2.69 17.82 12.69
N LEU A 99 1.83 17.19 13.48
CA LEU A 99 0.95 17.88 14.43
C LEU A 99 1.76 18.44 15.61
N SER A 100 2.65 17.66 16.22
CA SER A 100 3.45 18.06 17.38
C SER A 100 4.46 19.16 17.05
N SER A 101 5.02 19.14 15.83
CA SER A 101 5.97 20.17 15.40
C SER A 101 5.35 21.56 15.27
N GLY A 102 4.06 21.64 14.97
CA GLY A 102 3.33 22.90 14.74
C GLY A 102 3.85 23.77 13.58
N LYS A 103 4.97 23.38 12.97
CA LYS A 103 5.71 24.19 11.97
C LYS A 103 5.02 24.32 10.62
N ASN A 104 4.12 23.41 10.26
CA ASN A 104 3.58 23.31 8.91
C ASN A 104 2.05 23.20 8.90
N LYS A 105 1.39 24.22 9.44
CA LYS A 105 -0.07 24.27 9.55
C LYS A 105 -0.78 24.04 8.20
N ASN A 106 -0.24 24.60 7.11
CA ASN A 106 -0.79 24.41 5.77
C ASN A 106 -0.72 22.94 5.31
N LYS A 107 0.38 22.22 5.61
CA LYS A 107 0.52 20.80 5.30
C LYS A 107 -0.48 19.98 6.12
N ALA A 108 -0.67 20.32 7.40
CA ALA A 108 -1.67 19.67 8.25
C ALA A 108 -3.09 19.89 7.74
N GLN A 109 -3.48 21.12 7.38
CA GLN A 109 -4.79 21.40 6.80
C GLN A 109 -5.02 20.62 5.50
N LYS A 110 -4.03 20.61 4.59
CA LYS A 110 -4.10 19.82 3.36
C LYS A 110 -4.26 18.34 3.63
N LEU A 111 -3.52 17.79 4.60
CA LEU A 111 -3.61 16.40 5.03
C LEU A 111 -5.03 16.05 5.49
N PHE A 112 -5.59 16.81 6.43
CA PHE A 112 -6.92 16.51 7.00
C PHE A 112 -8.06 16.76 6.02
N LYS A 113 -7.90 17.67 5.06
CA LYS A 113 -8.81 17.80 3.92
C LYS A 113 -8.81 16.53 3.07
N VAL A 114 -7.62 16.04 2.69
CA VAL A 114 -7.49 14.79 1.91
C VAL A 114 -8.01 13.58 2.70
N ILE A 115 -7.75 13.48 3.99
CA ILE A 115 -8.28 12.42 4.86
C ILE A 115 -9.81 12.45 4.89
N SER A 116 -10.43 13.63 4.97
CA SER A 116 -11.88 13.76 4.93
C SER A 116 -12.48 13.34 3.59
N GLU A 117 -11.86 13.72 2.48
CA GLU A 117 -12.25 13.29 1.13
C GLU A 117 -12.13 11.76 0.96
N LEU A 118 -11.03 11.18 1.45
CA LEU A 118 -10.80 9.72 1.41
C LEU A 118 -11.77 8.95 2.31
N TYR A 119 -12.20 9.54 3.43
CA TYR A 119 -13.24 8.94 4.27
C TYR A 119 -14.59 8.88 3.56
N GLU A 120 -14.94 9.91 2.83
CA GLU A 120 -16.23 9.98 2.12
C GLU A 120 -16.31 9.00 0.96
N ASN A 121 -15.21 8.89 0.19
CA ASN A 121 -15.14 8.07 -1.02
C ASN A 121 -14.53 6.68 -0.80
N GLY A 122 -14.03 6.40 0.41
CA GLY A 122 -13.35 5.17 0.74
C GLY A 122 -14.31 4.01 1.00
N ASN A 123 -13.84 2.79 0.71
CA ASN A 123 -14.50 1.58 1.15
C ASN A 123 -14.46 1.44 2.69
N LEU A 124 -15.06 0.38 3.22
CA LEU A 124 -15.12 0.14 4.67
C LEU A 124 -13.73 0.05 5.31
N ASP A 125 -12.76 -0.55 4.61
CA ASP A 125 -11.39 -0.67 5.10
C ASP A 125 -10.72 0.69 5.25
N VAL A 126 -10.82 1.56 4.24
CA VAL A 126 -10.27 2.93 4.28
C VAL A 126 -10.93 3.75 5.38
N ARG A 127 -12.26 3.68 5.52
CA ARG A 127 -12.98 4.36 6.61
C ARG A 127 -12.53 3.89 7.99
N SER A 128 -12.31 2.57 8.14
CA SER A 128 -11.81 1.98 9.37
C SER A 128 -10.36 2.39 9.65
N ILE A 129 -9.48 2.39 8.65
CA ILE A 129 -8.10 2.87 8.76
C ILE A 129 -8.08 4.32 9.24
N ILE A 130 -8.88 5.19 8.64
CA ILE A 130 -8.92 6.61 9.01
C ILE A 130 -9.40 6.77 10.46
N THR A 131 -10.52 6.17 10.84
CA THR A 131 -11.11 6.39 12.17
C THR A 131 -10.38 5.65 13.28
N MET A 132 -10.01 4.38 13.04
CA MET A 132 -9.48 3.50 14.09
C MET A 132 -7.97 3.55 14.22
N VAL A 133 -7.26 3.77 13.11
CA VAL A 133 -5.79 3.80 13.12
C VAL A 133 -5.28 5.24 13.21
N ILE A 134 -5.71 6.12 12.29
CA ILE A 134 -5.20 7.48 12.25
C ILE A 134 -5.76 8.29 13.40
N LEU A 135 -7.06 8.57 13.38
CA LEU A 135 -7.66 9.53 14.32
C LEU A 135 -7.57 9.06 15.78
N ASN A 136 -7.81 7.77 16.04
CA ASN A 136 -7.61 7.21 17.38
C ASN A 136 -6.13 7.09 17.79
N GLY A 137 -5.21 7.13 16.83
CA GLY A 137 -3.77 7.05 17.04
C GLY A 137 -3.07 8.41 17.26
N ILE A 138 -3.79 9.52 17.08
CA ILE A 138 -3.24 10.86 17.37
C ILE A 138 -2.94 10.97 18.87
N LYS A 139 -1.73 11.42 19.16
CA LYS A 139 -1.21 11.60 20.52
C LYS A 139 -1.26 13.08 20.89
N GLY A 140 -1.52 13.34 22.17
CA GLY A 140 -1.59 14.69 22.70
C GLY A 140 -2.97 15.34 22.56
N GLU A 141 -3.42 16.01 23.60
CA GLU A 141 -4.74 16.65 23.64
C GLU A 141 -4.80 17.87 22.71
N LYS A 142 -3.70 18.61 22.61
CA LYS A 142 -3.58 19.77 21.70
C LYS A 142 -3.68 19.34 20.23
N GLU A 143 -3.01 18.24 19.89
CA GLU A 143 -2.97 17.65 18.55
C GLU A 143 -4.33 17.08 18.16
N ILE A 144 -5.05 16.46 19.10
CA ILE A 144 -6.43 15.99 18.91
C ILE A 144 -7.36 17.17 18.64
N ASN A 145 -7.32 18.21 19.47
CA ASN A 145 -8.15 19.41 19.28
C ASN A 145 -7.86 20.10 17.94
N LEU A 146 -6.58 20.16 17.55
CA LEU A 146 -6.18 20.71 16.25
C LEU A 146 -6.73 19.88 15.09
N ALA A 147 -6.62 18.56 15.15
CA ALA A 147 -7.16 17.66 14.15
C ALA A 147 -8.70 17.75 14.05
N GLU A 148 -9.39 17.84 15.18
CA GLU A 148 -10.86 18.02 15.22
C GLU A 148 -11.35 19.27 14.51
N GLN A 149 -10.55 20.35 14.51
CA GLN A 149 -10.85 21.59 13.80
C GLN A 149 -10.64 21.50 12.29
N MET A 150 -9.85 20.51 11.83
CA MET A 150 -9.44 20.36 10.43
C MET A 150 -10.22 19.29 9.67
N VAL A 151 -10.90 18.37 10.36
CA VAL A 151 -11.69 17.30 9.73
C VAL A 151 -13.11 17.79 9.41
N SER A 152 -13.76 17.12 8.43
CA SER A 152 -15.17 17.39 8.11
C SER A 152 -16.09 16.97 9.26
N ASP A 153 -17.28 17.61 9.37
CA ASP A 153 -18.27 17.29 10.40
C ASP A 153 -18.71 15.82 10.37
N LYS A 154 -18.82 15.26 9.16
CA LYS A 154 -19.14 13.85 8.98
C LYS A 154 -18.06 12.93 9.57
N LEU A 155 -16.80 13.24 9.30
CA LEU A 155 -15.66 12.48 9.84
C LEU A 155 -15.53 12.68 11.35
N LYS A 156 -15.79 13.88 11.86
CA LYS A 156 -15.79 14.17 13.30
C LYS A 156 -16.81 13.31 14.06
N LYS A 157 -18.04 13.20 13.56
CA LYS A 157 -19.07 12.32 14.15
C LYS A 157 -18.64 10.87 14.15
N ALA A 158 -18.04 10.39 13.05
CA ALA A 158 -17.54 9.02 12.96
C ALA A 158 -16.37 8.78 13.92
N TRP A 159 -15.47 9.75 14.08
CA TRP A 159 -14.38 9.68 15.04
C TRP A 159 -14.87 9.57 16.48
N GLN A 160 -15.83 10.41 16.85
CA GLN A 160 -16.46 10.34 18.18
C GLN A 160 -17.08 8.96 18.43
N ALA A 161 -17.78 8.38 17.44
CA ALA A 161 -18.33 7.03 17.56
C ALA A 161 -17.21 5.94 17.67
N ALA A 162 -16.06 6.16 17.01
CA ALA A 162 -14.92 5.26 17.04
C ALA A 162 -14.05 5.41 18.30
N SER A 163 -14.19 6.50 19.08
CA SER A 163 -13.37 6.81 20.26
C SER A 163 -13.44 5.73 21.34
N LYS A 164 -14.58 5.02 21.45
CA LYS A 164 -14.74 3.85 22.34
C LYS A 164 -13.76 2.70 22.07
N TYR A 165 -13.12 2.71 20.92
CA TYR A 165 -12.11 1.73 20.55
C TYR A 165 -10.67 2.27 20.71
N LYS A 166 -10.50 3.50 21.19
CA LYS A 166 -9.19 4.11 21.44
C LYS A 166 -8.37 3.23 22.40
N GLY A 167 -7.10 3.04 22.06
CA GLY A 167 -6.19 2.18 22.85
C GLY A 167 -6.31 0.67 22.59
N LYS A 168 -7.31 0.20 21.82
CA LYS A 168 -7.36 -1.21 21.40
C LYS A 168 -6.26 -1.50 20.38
N LYS A 169 -5.61 -2.66 20.53
CA LYS A 169 -4.57 -3.09 19.59
C LYS A 169 -5.16 -3.32 18.21
N VAL A 170 -4.57 -2.69 17.19
CA VAL A 170 -4.85 -3.01 15.79
C VAL A 170 -4.35 -4.43 15.53
N LYS A 171 -5.24 -5.30 15.09
CA LYS A 171 -4.87 -6.67 14.72
C LYS A 171 -4.22 -6.64 13.33
N PRO A 172 -3.07 -7.32 13.13
CA PRO A 172 -2.48 -7.41 11.81
C PRO A 172 -3.40 -8.19 10.85
N GLU A 173 -3.46 -7.74 9.62
CA GLU A 173 -4.13 -8.46 8.55
C GLU A 173 -3.47 -9.82 8.35
N LYS A 174 -4.29 -10.87 8.19
CA LYS A 174 -3.82 -12.24 7.94
C LYS A 174 -3.48 -12.44 6.45
N ILE A 175 -2.49 -11.72 5.97
CA ILE A 175 -2.08 -11.72 4.56
C ILE A 175 -0.76 -12.47 4.42
N LYS A 176 -0.69 -13.37 3.43
CA LYS A 176 0.53 -14.15 3.14
C LYS A 176 1.59 -13.26 2.48
N LYS A 177 2.85 -13.38 2.92
CA LYS A 177 3.98 -12.87 2.16
C LYS A 177 4.07 -13.62 0.84
N LYS A 178 4.41 -12.91 -0.22
CA LYS A 178 4.80 -13.55 -1.49
C LYS A 178 6.10 -14.33 -1.23
N SER A 179 6.15 -15.61 -1.61
CA SER A 179 7.39 -16.34 -1.58
C SER A 179 8.31 -15.75 -2.65
N ASN A 180 9.41 -15.10 -2.25
CA ASN A 180 10.43 -14.69 -3.18
C ASN A 180 11.08 -15.95 -3.73
N PHE A 181 10.71 -16.36 -4.93
CA PHE A 181 11.31 -17.47 -5.67
C PHE A 181 12.83 -17.27 -5.89
N LEU A 182 13.28 -16.01 -5.88
CA LEU A 182 14.69 -15.64 -6.09
C LEU A 182 15.61 -15.83 -4.87
N SER A 183 15.08 -15.99 -3.65
CA SER A 183 15.94 -16.20 -2.49
C SER A 183 16.33 -17.67 -2.26
N LYS A 184 15.70 -18.61 -2.96
CA LYS A 184 16.03 -20.04 -2.85
C LYS A 184 17.15 -20.50 -3.77
N THR A 185 17.43 -19.78 -4.86
CA THR A 185 18.46 -20.15 -5.83
C THR A 185 19.86 -19.60 -5.53
N LEU A 186 20.00 -18.73 -4.54
CA LEU A 186 21.29 -18.14 -4.17
C LEU A 186 21.92 -18.73 -2.88
N LEU A 187 21.25 -19.66 -2.21
CA LEU A 187 21.76 -20.29 -0.99
C LEU A 187 22.14 -21.78 -1.14
N ASP A 188 21.99 -22.35 -2.34
CA ASP A 188 22.31 -23.74 -2.63
C ASP A 188 23.49 -23.88 -3.64
N ASN A 189 24.48 -22.96 -3.59
CA ASN A 189 25.78 -23.13 -4.26
C ASN A 189 26.90 -22.78 -3.31
#